data_39f357c01f7522153f5ea4d6b19a57f3
#
_entry.id   39f357c01f7522153f5ea4d6b19a57f3
#
_cell.length_a   1.000
_cell.length_b   1.000
_cell.length_c   1.000
_cell.angle_alpha   90.00
_cell.angle_beta   90.00
_cell.angle_gamma   90.00
#
_symmetry.space_group_name_H-M   'P 1'
#
loop_
_entity.id
_entity.type
_entity.pdbx_description
1 polymer ?
#
loop_
_entity_poly.entity_id
_entity_poly.type
_entity_poly.pdbx_seq_one_letter_code
_entity_poly.pdbx_strand_id
1 'polypeptide(L)'
;MRDKKKAVFNTLFLLLVFGLTVYGVFRGEDLESMMHSIRQAQWQWLVPGVALVLFFIWAESIIIWYMMKSYGTRLKKRSCFLFSSVGFFFSCITPSASGGQPMQIYYMKKEKIPIPVSTVVLMIVTITYKLVLVVIGIGILIFGQGFLHRYLEGILPVYYLGLGLNVFCVVFMTVLVFHPVLTKEILKKGVHLLEKLRLMKHKEERLEKLDASMDTYRGTAVYLDRKSVV
;
A
#
# COMPACT_ATOMS: atom_id res chain seq x y z
N MET A 1 -2.31 19.05 29.56
CA MET A 1 -3.38 19.75 28.82
C MET A 1 -3.19 19.71 27.29
N ARG A 2 -1.96 19.75 26.76
CA ARG A 2 -1.67 19.77 25.31
C ARG A 2 -2.03 18.45 24.59
N ASP A 3 -1.90 17.31 25.26
CA ASP A 3 -2.21 15.99 24.68
C ASP A 3 -3.72 15.73 24.60
N LYS A 4 -4.50 16.20 25.57
CA LYS A 4 -5.97 16.08 25.54
C LYS A 4 -6.57 16.89 24.37
N LYS A 5 -6.05 18.12 24.11
CA LYS A 5 -6.50 18.94 22.96
C LYS A 5 -6.17 18.30 21.63
N LYS A 6 -4.98 17.67 21.50
CA LYS A 6 -4.61 16.91 20.28
C LYS A 6 -5.47 15.67 20.08
N ALA A 7 -5.76 14.94 21.17
CA ALA A 7 -6.64 13.78 21.10
C ALA A 7 -8.05 14.16 20.65
N VAL A 8 -8.62 15.22 21.26
CA VAL A 8 -9.94 15.74 20.88
C VAL A 8 -9.96 16.21 19.42
N PHE A 9 -8.94 16.95 18.96
CA PHE A 9 -8.83 17.37 17.57
C PHE A 9 -8.75 16.20 16.60
N ASN A 10 -7.94 15.18 16.90
CA ASN A 10 -7.82 13.97 16.07
C ASN A 10 -9.13 13.17 16.03
N THR A 11 -9.84 13.08 17.16
CA THR A 11 -11.14 12.40 17.20
C THR A 11 -12.19 13.16 16.40
N LEU A 12 -12.22 14.50 16.52
CA LEU A 12 -13.13 15.34 15.76
C LEU A 12 -12.84 15.26 14.24
N PHE A 13 -11.58 15.28 13.87
CA PHE A 13 -11.14 15.09 12.48
C PHE A 13 -11.56 13.71 11.92
N LEU A 14 -11.36 12.63 12.71
CA LEU A 14 -11.81 11.29 12.33
C LEU A 14 -13.33 11.21 12.16
N LEU A 15 -14.09 11.81 13.08
CA LEU A 15 -15.55 11.86 12.98
C LEU A 15 -16.02 12.68 11.78
N LEU A 16 -15.34 13.77 11.46
CA LEU A 16 -15.63 14.59 10.29
C LEU A 16 -15.35 13.80 8.99
N VAL A 17 -14.20 13.16 8.89
CA VAL A 17 -13.84 12.33 7.73
C VAL A 17 -14.81 11.17 7.59
N PHE A 18 -15.15 10.48 8.69
CA PHE A 18 -16.14 9.42 8.70
C PHE A 18 -17.51 9.91 8.24
N GLY A 19 -17.99 11.04 8.79
CA GLY A 19 -19.27 11.65 8.42
C GLY A 19 -19.30 12.06 6.94
N LEU A 20 -18.23 12.66 6.42
CA LEU A 20 -18.11 13.00 5.00
C LEU A 20 -18.09 11.74 4.12
N THR A 21 -17.44 10.68 4.54
CA THR A 21 -17.40 9.40 3.80
C THR A 21 -18.79 8.77 3.75
N VAL A 22 -19.47 8.67 4.91
CA VAL A 22 -20.84 8.17 4.99
C VAL A 22 -21.77 9.03 4.13
N TYR A 23 -21.70 10.36 4.26
CA TYR A 23 -22.49 11.26 3.46
C TYR A 23 -22.21 11.11 1.95
N GLY A 24 -20.94 11.00 1.53
CA GLY A 24 -20.56 10.82 0.13
C GLY A 24 -21.00 9.48 -0.45
N VAL A 25 -20.97 8.41 0.34
CA VAL A 25 -21.42 7.07 -0.08
C VAL A 25 -22.94 7.00 -0.18
N PHE A 26 -23.65 7.58 0.80
CA PHE A 26 -25.11 7.47 0.85
C PHE A 26 -25.85 8.64 0.18
N ARG A 27 -25.15 9.69 -0.27
CA ARG A 27 -25.76 10.80 -0.96
C ARG A 27 -26.14 10.39 -2.38
N GLY A 28 -27.42 10.19 -2.60
CA GLY A 28 -27.99 9.83 -3.90
C GLY A 28 -28.25 8.35 -4.11
N GLU A 29 -27.89 7.51 -3.13
CA GLU A 29 -28.22 6.09 -3.14
C GLU A 29 -29.48 5.84 -2.29
N ASP A 30 -30.42 5.12 -2.86
CA ASP A 30 -31.60 4.66 -2.13
C ASP A 30 -31.20 3.42 -1.31
N LEU A 31 -31.20 3.56 0.02
CA LEU A 31 -30.88 2.48 0.97
C LEU A 31 -31.77 1.25 0.73
N GLU A 32 -32.99 1.46 0.26
CA GLU A 32 -33.93 0.37 -0.02
C GLU A 32 -33.48 -0.41 -1.26
N SER A 33 -33.02 0.28 -2.30
CA SER A 33 -32.48 -0.36 -3.51
C SER A 33 -31.15 -1.07 -3.26
N MET A 34 -30.29 -0.53 -2.38
CA MET A 34 -29.07 -1.20 -1.92
C MET A 34 -29.40 -2.49 -1.14
N MET A 35 -30.34 -2.42 -0.21
CA MET A 35 -30.76 -3.59 0.57
C MET A 35 -31.42 -4.66 -0.31
N HIS A 36 -32.19 -4.24 -1.29
CA HIS A 36 -32.77 -5.13 -2.29
C HIS A 36 -31.69 -5.82 -3.14
N SER A 37 -30.67 -5.07 -3.59
CA SER A 37 -29.53 -5.62 -4.32
C SER A 37 -28.71 -6.62 -3.50
N ILE A 38 -28.52 -6.36 -2.21
CA ILE A 38 -27.85 -7.29 -1.29
C ILE A 38 -28.66 -8.58 -1.12
N ARG A 39 -30.00 -8.47 -1.01
CA ARG A 39 -30.89 -9.64 -0.89
C ARG A 39 -30.94 -10.48 -2.18
N GLN A 40 -30.75 -9.83 -3.34
CA GLN A 40 -30.69 -10.50 -4.64
C GLN A 40 -29.29 -11.00 -5.00
N ALA A 41 -28.27 -10.67 -4.17
CA ALA A 41 -26.91 -11.11 -4.42
C ALA A 41 -26.82 -12.64 -4.48
N GLN A 42 -26.29 -13.12 -5.58
CA GLN A 42 -26.13 -14.57 -5.79
C GLN A 42 -24.98 -15.08 -4.92
N TRP A 43 -25.29 -15.83 -3.89
CA TRP A 43 -24.33 -16.45 -2.95
C TRP A 43 -23.26 -17.28 -3.65
N GLN A 44 -23.58 -17.82 -4.81
CA GLN A 44 -22.65 -18.58 -5.66
C GLN A 44 -21.42 -17.78 -6.07
N TRP A 45 -21.54 -16.45 -6.20
CA TRP A 45 -20.43 -15.56 -6.54
C TRP A 45 -19.85 -14.85 -5.32
N LEU A 46 -20.65 -14.61 -4.30
CA LEU A 46 -20.22 -13.96 -3.07
C LEU A 46 -19.23 -14.82 -2.27
N VAL A 47 -19.54 -16.11 -2.11
CA VAL A 47 -18.70 -17.06 -1.35
C VAL A 47 -17.32 -17.21 -1.96
N PRO A 48 -17.15 -17.46 -3.27
CA PRO A 48 -15.83 -17.45 -3.92
C PRO A 48 -15.10 -16.11 -3.79
N GLY A 49 -15.82 -14.98 -3.88
CA GLY A 49 -15.24 -13.66 -3.70
C GLY A 49 -14.63 -13.48 -2.32
N VAL A 50 -15.36 -13.82 -1.26
CA VAL A 50 -14.85 -13.78 0.11
C VAL A 50 -13.66 -14.74 0.31
N ALA A 51 -13.75 -15.94 -0.23
CA ALA A 51 -12.66 -16.93 -0.17
C ALA A 51 -11.39 -16.40 -0.85
N LEU A 52 -11.51 -15.73 -2.01
CA LEU A 52 -10.37 -15.12 -2.71
C LEU A 52 -9.76 -13.98 -1.90
N VAL A 53 -10.53 -13.16 -1.21
CA VAL A 53 -10.01 -12.10 -0.33
C VAL A 53 -9.24 -12.70 0.85
N LEU A 54 -9.78 -13.73 1.48
CA LEU A 54 -9.08 -14.42 2.59
C LEU A 54 -7.79 -15.08 2.09
N PHE A 55 -7.82 -15.68 0.90
CA PHE A 55 -6.65 -16.25 0.26
C PHE A 55 -5.60 -15.17 -0.07
N PHE A 56 -6.02 -14.00 -0.55
CA PHE A 56 -5.14 -12.87 -0.80
C PHE A 56 -4.40 -12.43 0.47
N ILE A 57 -5.13 -12.20 1.58
CA ILE A 57 -4.55 -11.80 2.87
C ILE A 57 -3.56 -12.87 3.38
N TRP A 58 -3.92 -14.13 3.24
CA TRP A 58 -3.07 -15.27 3.64
C TRP A 58 -1.80 -15.35 2.78
N ALA A 59 -1.92 -15.20 1.45
CA ALA A 59 -0.79 -15.22 0.53
C ALA A 59 0.19 -14.07 0.81
N GLU A 60 -0.31 -12.84 1.00
CA GLU A 60 0.52 -11.69 1.40
C GLU A 60 1.25 -11.96 2.71
N SER A 61 0.57 -12.53 3.69
CA SER A 61 1.16 -12.95 4.98
C SER A 61 2.34 -13.91 4.81
N ILE A 62 2.23 -14.87 3.89
CA ILE A 62 3.31 -15.82 3.59
C ILE A 62 4.50 -15.10 2.94
N ILE A 63 4.25 -14.20 2.02
CA ILE A 63 5.30 -13.42 1.36
C ILE A 63 6.06 -12.59 2.40
N ILE A 64 5.35 -11.86 3.28
CA ILE A 64 5.96 -11.09 4.36
C ILE A 64 6.78 -12.01 5.28
N TRP A 65 6.23 -13.16 5.67
CA TRP A 65 6.94 -14.12 6.52
C TRP A 65 8.23 -14.63 5.86
N TYR A 66 8.16 -15.00 4.58
CA TYR A 66 9.31 -15.49 3.83
C TYR A 66 10.40 -14.42 3.72
N MET A 67 10.03 -13.19 3.37
CA MET A 67 10.96 -12.08 3.25
C MET A 67 11.62 -11.74 4.60
N MET A 68 10.85 -11.71 5.68
CA MET A 68 11.38 -11.47 7.03
C MET A 68 12.31 -12.58 7.49
N LYS A 69 11.96 -13.84 7.19
CA LYS A 69 12.84 -14.99 7.45
C LYS A 69 14.14 -14.90 6.64
N SER A 70 14.06 -14.49 5.38
CA SER A 70 15.23 -14.29 4.51
C SER A 70 16.13 -13.17 5.04
N TYR A 71 15.57 -12.11 5.61
CA TYR A 71 16.31 -11.04 6.28
C TYR A 71 16.94 -11.47 7.63
N GLY A 72 16.62 -12.67 8.12
CA GLY A 72 17.14 -13.19 9.39
C GLY A 72 16.24 -12.91 10.60
N THR A 73 15.11 -12.24 10.41
CA THR A 73 14.13 -11.97 11.48
C THR A 73 13.12 -13.11 11.57
N ARG A 74 13.13 -13.84 12.69
CA ARG A 74 12.18 -14.93 12.92
C ARG A 74 10.87 -14.40 13.48
N LEU A 75 9.87 -14.29 12.64
CA LEU A 75 8.50 -13.91 13.04
C LEU A 75 7.59 -15.11 13.11
N LYS A 76 6.60 -15.03 13.98
CA LYS A 76 5.50 -16.00 14.01
C LYS A 76 4.59 -15.76 12.81
N LYS A 77 4.13 -16.84 12.15
CA LYS A 77 3.19 -16.73 11.01
C LYS A 77 1.92 -15.94 11.37
N ARG A 78 1.46 -16.04 12.63
CA ARG A 78 0.31 -15.27 13.15
C ARG A 78 0.55 -13.76 13.13
N SER A 79 1.76 -13.29 13.48
CA SER A 79 2.10 -11.87 13.41
C SER A 79 2.10 -11.36 11.97
N CYS A 80 2.61 -12.15 11.02
CA CYS A 80 2.57 -11.78 9.61
C CYS A 80 1.14 -11.73 9.07
N PHE A 81 0.29 -12.67 9.47
CA PHE A 81 -1.14 -12.64 9.12
C PHE A 81 -1.85 -11.42 9.71
N LEU A 82 -1.51 -11.02 10.94
CA LEU A 82 -2.01 -9.79 11.53
C LEU A 82 -1.59 -8.56 10.72
N PHE A 83 -0.33 -8.49 10.26
CA PHE A 83 0.14 -7.37 9.44
C PHE A 83 -0.66 -7.24 8.15
N SER A 84 -0.84 -8.33 7.40
CA SER A 84 -1.64 -8.33 6.17
C SER A 84 -3.10 -7.98 6.42
N SER A 85 -3.72 -8.55 7.47
CA SER A 85 -5.10 -8.24 7.84
C SER A 85 -5.30 -6.77 8.21
N VAL A 86 -4.36 -6.20 8.99
CA VAL A 86 -4.37 -4.77 9.35
C VAL A 86 -4.20 -3.92 8.10
N GLY A 87 -3.28 -4.28 7.21
CA GLY A 87 -3.07 -3.58 5.94
C GLY A 87 -4.33 -3.55 5.09
N PHE A 88 -4.96 -4.68 4.91
CA PHE A 88 -6.21 -4.81 4.16
C PHE A 88 -7.34 -3.99 4.80
N PHE A 89 -7.57 -4.15 6.11
CA PHE A 89 -8.60 -3.41 6.82
C PHE A 89 -8.44 -1.89 6.70
N PHE A 90 -7.23 -1.36 6.96
CA PHE A 90 -6.99 0.08 6.85
C PHE A 90 -7.02 0.58 5.41
N SER A 91 -6.71 -0.25 4.43
CA SER A 91 -6.91 0.09 3.01
C SER A 91 -8.39 0.24 2.67
N CYS A 92 -9.26 -0.59 3.24
CA CYS A 92 -10.71 -0.52 3.00
C CYS A 92 -11.37 0.73 3.61
N ILE A 93 -10.87 1.22 4.75
CA ILE A 93 -11.50 2.35 5.47
C ILE A 93 -10.84 3.70 5.20
N THR A 94 -9.77 3.74 4.42
CA THR A 94 -9.06 5.00 4.11
C THR A 94 -9.23 5.39 2.64
N PRO A 95 -9.34 6.70 2.35
CA PRO A 95 -9.41 7.18 0.99
C PRO A 95 -8.22 6.69 0.14
N SER A 96 -8.49 6.20 -1.07
CA SER A 96 -7.48 5.69 -1.99
C SER A 96 -6.58 4.58 -1.42
N ALA A 97 -7.07 3.81 -0.44
CA ALA A 97 -6.34 2.73 0.24
C ALA A 97 -5.01 3.18 0.87
N SER A 98 -4.87 4.46 1.21
CA SER A 98 -3.60 5.07 1.64
C SER A 98 -3.16 4.65 3.05
N GLY A 99 -4.07 4.16 3.89
CA GLY A 99 -3.80 3.81 5.29
C GLY A 99 -3.18 2.42 5.50
N GLY A 100 -3.26 1.53 4.54
CA GLY A 100 -2.85 0.13 4.71
C GLY A 100 -1.37 -0.02 5.05
N GLN A 101 -0.48 0.45 4.19
CA GLN A 101 0.97 0.33 4.39
C GLN A 101 1.49 1.07 5.64
N PRO A 102 1.10 2.32 5.93
CA PRO A 102 1.50 2.97 7.18
C PRO A 102 1.12 2.18 8.43
N MET A 103 -0.05 1.57 8.44
CA MET A 103 -0.51 0.78 9.58
C MET A 103 0.22 -0.57 9.66
N GLN A 104 0.53 -1.21 8.56
CA GLN A 104 1.40 -2.40 8.55
C GLN A 104 2.76 -2.06 9.17
N ILE A 105 3.41 -0.96 8.73
CA ILE A 105 4.69 -0.49 9.31
C ILE A 105 4.56 -0.22 10.81
N TYR A 106 3.47 0.41 11.24
CA TYR A 106 3.23 0.67 12.65
C TYR A 106 3.15 -0.61 13.49
N TYR A 107 2.43 -1.63 13.02
CA TYR A 107 2.35 -2.92 13.71
C TYR A 107 3.65 -3.71 13.65
N MET A 108 4.38 -3.67 12.54
CA MET A 108 5.72 -4.24 12.42
C MET A 108 6.71 -3.59 13.41
N LYS A 109 6.61 -2.27 13.59
CA LYS A 109 7.42 -1.55 14.60
C LYS A 109 7.10 -2.01 16.03
N LYS A 110 5.85 -2.36 16.35
CA LYS A 110 5.49 -2.94 17.66
C LYS A 110 6.20 -4.28 17.91
N GLU A 111 6.42 -5.07 16.88
CA GLU A 111 7.22 -6.30 16.92
C GLU A 111 8.74 -6.04 16.83
N LYS A 112 9.17 -4.79 17.09
CA LYS A 112 10.56 -4.34 17.11
C LYS A 112 11.27 -4.44 15.75
N ILE A 113 10.55 -4.47 14.64
CA ILE A 113 11.12 -4.45 13.30
C ILE A 113 11.47 -3.01 12.95
N PRO A 114 12.69 -2.73 12.47
CA PRO A 114 13.07 -1.39 12.04
C PRO A 114 12.20 -0.89 10.89
N ILE A 115 11.78 0.38 10.94
CA ILE A 115 10.93 0.98 9.90
C ILE A 115 11.54 0.83 8.50
N PRO A 116 12.85 1.04 8.27
CA PRO A 116 13.44 0.86 6.94
C PRO A 116 13.26 -0.55 6.39
N VAL A 117 13.42 -1.57 7.25
CA VAL A 117 13.22 -2.99 6.87
C VAL A 117 11.77 -3.25 6.46
N SER A 118 10.83 -2.80 7.30
CA SER A 118 9.39 -2.92 7.00
C SER A 118 9.04 -2.24 5.68
N THR A 119 9.60 -1.05 5.44
CA THR A 119 9.37 -0.29 4.20
C THR A 119 9.87 -1.04 2.97
N VAL A 120 11.10 -1.56 2.99
CA VAL A 120 11.64 -2.34 1.87
C VAL A 120 10.79 -3.56 1.58
N VAL A 121 10.43 -4.34 2.60
CA VAL A 121 9.61 -5.54 2.44
C VAL A 121 8.25 -5.20 1.82
N LEU A 122 7.56 -4.19 2.34
CA LEU A 122 6.25 -3.80 1.82
C LEU A 122 6.34 -3.17 0.42
N MET A 123 7.43 -2.47 0.10
CA MET A 123 7.67 -1.99 -1.27
C MET A 123 7.82 -3.16 -2.25
N ILE A 124 8.59 -4.19 -1.90
CA ILE A 124 8.76 -5.37 -2.76
C ILE A 124 7.42 -6.09 -2.95
N VAL A 125 6.64 -6.29 -1.89
CA VAL A 125 5.27 -6.84 -1.99
C VAL A 125 4.43 -6.01 -2.95
N THR A 126 4.49 -4.67 -2.84
CA THR A 126 3.75 -3.75 -3.71
C THR A 126 4.20 -3.83 -5.16
N ILE A 127 5.51 -3.90 -5.43
CA ILE A 127 6.06 -4.08 -6.77
C ILE A 127 5.52 -5.37 -7.38
N THR A 128 5.54 -6.46 -6.61
CA THR A 128 5.11 -7.77 -7.10
C THR A 128 3.65 -7.77 -7.55
N TYR A 129 2.71 -7.27 -6.72
CA TYR A 129 1.30 -7.26 -7.13
C TYR A 129 1.02 -6.27 -8.26
N LYS A 130 1.69 -5.12 -8.30
CA LYS A 130 1.57 -4.17 -9.40
C LYS A 130 2.13 -4.73 -10.70
N LEU A 131 3.22 -5.47 -10.64
CA LEU A 131 3.79 -6.16 -11.80
C LEU A 131 2.81 -7.18 -12.38
N VAL A 132 2.12 -7.95 -11.52
CA VAL A 132 1.06 -8.86 -11.97
C VAL A 132 -0.05 -8.10 -12.69
N LEU A 133 -0.50 -6.95 -12.15
CA LEU A 133 -1.51 -6.11 -12.80
C LEU A 133 -1.03 -5.60 -14.17
N VAL A 134 0.24 -5.19 -14.28
CA VAL A 134 0.84 -4.77 -15.56
C VAL A 134 0.85 -5.92 -16.56
N VAL A 135 1.28 -7.12 -16.14
CA VAL A 135 1.32 -8.31 -17.00
C VAL A 135 -0.09 -8.67 -17.50
N ILE A 136 -1.09 -8.68 -16.61
CA ILE A 136 -2.48 -8.93 -16.99
C ILE A 136 -2.99 -7.82 -17.93
N GLY A 137 -2.71 -6.55 -17.63
CA GLY A 137 -3.09 -5.43 -18.47
C GLY A 137 -2.49 -5.53 -19.87
N ILE A 138 -1.20 -5.84 -19.99
CA ILE A 138 -0.55 -6.07 -21.29
C ILE A 138 -1.16 -7.30 -21.99
N GLY A 139 -1.41 -8.37 -21.24
CA GLY A 139 -2.07 -9.57 -21.78
C GLY A 139 -3.45 -9.27 -22.40
N ILE A 140 -4.25 -8.44 -21.74
CA ILE A 140 -5.55 -8.00 -22.28
C ILE A 140 -5.35 -7.14 -23.54
N LEU A 141 -4.33 -6.29 -23.60
CA LEU A 141 -4.03 -5.52 -24.82
C LEU A 141 -3.66 -6.41 -26.01
N ILE A 142 -2.94 -7.50 -25.77
CA ILE A 142 -2.47 -8.39 -26.85
C ILE A 142 -3.61 -9.34 -27.29
N PHE A 143 -4.27 -9.99 -26.34
CA PHE A 143 -5.22 -11.07 -26.60
C PHE A 143 -6.68 -10.62 -26.56
N GLY A 144 -6.98 -9.50 -25.93
CA GLY A 144 -8.35 -9.02 -25.67
C GLY A 144 -8.78 -7.82 -26.49
N GLN A 145 -8.16 -7.54 -27.64
CA GLN A 145 -8.49 -6.37 -28.48
C GLN A 145 -9.98 -6.31 -28.86
N GLY A 146 -10.57 -7.44 -29.24
CA GLY A 146 -12.00 -7.51 -29.57
C GLY A 146 -12.91 -7.17 -28.38
N PHE A 147 -12.52 -7.56 -27.18
CA PHE A 147 -13.23 -7.20 -25.96
C PHE A 147 -13.08 -5.72 -25.63
N LEU A 148 -11.87 -5.19 -25.75
CA LEU A 148 -11.55 -3.77 -25.49
C LEU A 148 -12.37 -2.84 -26.39
N HIS A 149 -12.38 -3.09 -27.70
CA HIS A 149 -13.13 -2.27 -28.65
C HIS A 149 -14.65 -2.42 -28.47
N ARG A 150 -15.12 -3.61 -28.12
CA ARG A 150 -16.57 -3.86 -28.00
C ARG A 150 -17.17 -3.27 -26.72
N TYR A 151 -16.44 -3.29 -25.59
CA TYR A 151 -16.99 -2.95 -24.27
C TYR A 151 -16.35 -1.71 -23.65
N LEU A 152 -15.15 -1.30 -24.10
CA LEU A 152 -14.35 -0.28 -23.45
C LEU A 152 -13.94 0.87 -24.39
N GLU A 153 -14.52 0.95 -25.60
CA GLU A 153 -14.15 1.95 -26.61
C GLU A 153 -14.19 3.38 -26.06
N GLY A 154 -15.23 3.73 -25.29
CA GLY A 154 -15.37 5.06 -24.69
C GLY A 154 -14.39 5.39 -23.56
N ILE A 155 -13.77 4.38 -22.93
CA ILE A 155 -12.84 4.54 -21.79
C ILE A 155 -11.43 4.01 -22.10
N LEU A 156 -11.14 3.66 -23.33
CA LEU A 156 -9.83 3.19 -23.79
C LEU A 156 -8.68 4.12 -23.40
N PRO A 157 -8.79 5.46 -23.52
CA PRO A 157 -7.75 6.38 -23.06
C PRO A 157 -7.46 6.27 -21.56
N VAL A 158 -8.49 6.05 -20.75
CA VAL A 158 -8.35 5.86 -19.29
C VAL A 158 -7.64 4.55 -18.99
N TYR A 159 -7.92 3.49 -19.76
CA TYR A 159 -7.22 2.22 -19.64
C TYR A 159 -5.71 2.35 -19.93
N TYR A 160 -5.34 3.01 -21.04
CA TYR A 160 -3.92 3.26 -21.36
C TYR A 160 -3.22 4.12 -20.31
N LEU A 161 -3.90 5.16 -19.84
CA LEU A 161 -3.38 6.01 -18.76
C LEU A 161 -3.15 5.20 -17.48
N GLY A 162 -4.12 4.36 -17.10
CA GLY A 162 -4.03 3.50 -15.91
C GLY A 162 -2.89 2.48 -16.01
N LEU A 163 -2.75 1.83 -17.17
CA LEU A 163 -1.66 0.89 -17.43
C LEU A 163 -0.31 1.61 -17.41
N GLY A 164 -0.18 2.75 -18.09
CA GLY A 164 1.03 3.57 -18.10
C GLY A 164 1.45 4.03 -16.70
N LEU A 165 0.49 4.48 -15.87
CA LEU A 165 0.75 4.84 -14.47
C LEU A 165 1.22 3.64 -13.64
N ASN A 166 0.65 2.46 -13.84
CA ASN A 166 1.10 1.26 -13.14
C ASN A 166 2.52 0.85 -13.56
N VAL A 167 2.84 0.90 -14.86
CA VAL A 167 4.21 0.66 -15.35
C VAL A 167 5.18 1.67 -14.74
N PHE A 168 4.84 2.94 -14.77
CA PHE A 168 5.65 3.99 -14.15
C PHE A 168 5.86 3.73 -12.65
N CYS A 169 4.82 3.39 -11.91
CA CYS A 169 4.94 3.05 -10.49
C CYS A 169 5.86 1.86 -10.24
N VAL A 170 5.74 0.79 -11.04
CA VAL A 170 6.60 -0.40 -10.91
C VAL A 170 8.06 -0.02 -11.15
N VAL A 171 8.35 0.67 -12.24
CA VAL A 171 9.72 1.11 -12.56
C VAL A 171 10.26 2.03 -11.47
N PHE A 172 9.49 3.03 -11.06
CA PHE A 172 9.88 4.00 -10.04
C PHE A 172 10.16 3.32 -8.69
N MET A 173 9.27 2.45 -8.22
CA MET A 173 9.48 1.71 -6.97
C MET A 173 10.66 0.75 -7.04
N THR A 174 10.85 0.09 -8.19
CA THR A 174 12.00 -0.79 -8.42
C THR A 174 13.30 0.01 -8.34
N VAL A 175 13.37 1.16 -9.00
CA VAL A 175 14.52 2.07 -8.90
C VAL A 175 14.78 2.49 -7.46
N LEU A 176 13.73 2.86 -6.71
CA LEU A 176 13.88 3.22 -5.30
C LEU A 176 14.43 2.08 -4.43
N VAL A 177 14.06 0.83 -4.70
CA VAL A 177 14.54 -0.32 -3.93
C VAL A 177 15.99 -0.66 -4.30
N PHE A 178 16.31 -0.71 -5.60
CA PHE A 178 17.62 -1.17 -6.07
C PHE A 178 18.70 -0.07 -6.18
N HIS A 179 18.30 1.22 -6.17
CA HIS A 179 19.22 2.36 -6.19
C HIS A 179 19.11 3.21 -4.90
N PRO A 180 19.62 2.73 -3.77
CA PRO A 180 19.49 3.41 -2.47
C PRO A 180 20.14 4.80 -2.43
N VAL A 181 21.11 5.08 -3.29
CA VAL A 181 21.73 6.41 -3.43
C VAL A 181 20.71 7.42 -3.96
N LEU A 182 20.00 7.07 -5.05
CA LEU A 182 18.92 7.91 -5.60
C LEU A 182 17.79 8.11 -4.60
N THR A 183 17.43 7.06 -3.87
CA THR A 183 16.40 7.12 -2.81
C THR A 183 16.79 8.11 -1.71
N LYS A 184 18.06 8.09 -1.28
CA LYS A 184 18.60 9.04 -0.31
C LYS A 184 18.50 10.48 -0.81
N GLU A 185 18.88 10.74 -2.06
CA GLU A 185 18.79 12.08 -2.66
C GLU A 185 17.34 12.56 -2.80
N ILE A 186 16.43 11.70 -3.26
CA ILE A 186 15.00 12.02 -3.38
C ILE A 186 14.40 12.37 -2.03
N LEU A 187 14.71 11.58 -0.99
CA LEU A 187 14.24 11.85 0.37
C LEU A 187 14.82 13.14 0.94
N LYS A 188 16.12 13.40 0.75
CA LYS A 188 16.73 14.67 1.17
C LYS A 188 16.11 15.86 0.47
N LYS A 189 15.90 15.79 -0.85
CA LYS A 189 15.21 16.84 -1.61
C LYS A 189 13.75 17.02 -1.14
N GLY A 190 13.05 15.91 -0.85
CA GLY A 190 11.69 15.96 -0.31
C GLY A 190 11.61 16.65 1.05
N VAL A 191 12.53 16.30 1.98
CA VAL A 191 12.61 16.96 3.30
C VAL A 191 12.91 18.46 3.13
N HIS A 192 13.87 18.80 2.28
CA HIS A 192 14.23 20.20 2.02
C HIS A 192 13.06 21.00 1.40
N LEU A 193 12.30 20.37 0.49
CA LEU A 193 11.08 20.97 -0.07
C LEU A 193 10.00 21.23 1.00
N LEU A 194 9.79 20.26 1.90
CA LEU A 194 8.85 20.41 3.02
C LEU A 194 9.28 21.50 4.02
N GLU A 195 10.60 21.65 4.25
CA GLU A 195 11.15 22.74 5.04
C GLU A 195 10.96 24.08 4.34
N LYS A 196 11.21 24.17 3.03
CA LYS A 196 11.00 25.37 2.22
C LYS A 196 9.52 25.80 2.19
N LEU A 197 8.61 24.84 2.17
CA LEU A 197 7.16 25.08 2.27
C LEU A 197 6.69 25.42 3.69
N ARG A 198 7.61 25.57 4.66
CA ARG A 198 7.33 25.83 6.09
C ARG A 198 6.41 24.79 6.77
N LEU A 199 6.22 23.64 6.16
CA LEU A 199 5.45 22.53 6.73
C LEU A 199 6.22 21.80 7.84
N MET A 200 7.55 21.89 7.84
CA MET A 200 8.42 21.30 8.86
C MET A 200 9.53 22.26 9.27
N LYS A 201 9.86 22.25 10.58
CA LYS A 201 11.02 23.01 11.09
C LYS A 201 12.31 22.26 10.78
N HIS A 202 13.35 22.98 10.36
CA HIS A 202 14.68 22.41 10.14
C HIS A 202 15.23 21.84 11.46
N LYS A 203 15.74 20.61 11.43
CA LYS A 203 16.43 19.93 12.53
C LYS A 203 17.53 19.03 11.96
N GLU A 204 18.78 19.33 12.24
CA GLU A 204 19.94 18.51 11.84
C GLU A 204 19.83 17.06 12.31
N GLU A 205 19.35 16.82 13.52
CA GLU A 205 19.07 15.49 14.08
C GLU A 205 18.17 14.61 13.20
N ARG A 206 17.31 15.21 12.34
CA ARG A 206 16.48 14.45 11.40
C ARG A 206 17.27 13.96 10.21
N LEU A 207 18.21 14.74 9.72
CA LEU A 207 19.06 14.34 8.61
C LEU A 207 19.99 13.19 9.02
N GLU A 208 20.55 13.24 10.22
CA GLU A 208 21.34 12.14 10.79
C GLU A 208 20.52 10.87 10.97
N LYS A 209 19.30 10.97 11.53
CA LYS A 209 18.38 9.83 11.65
C LYS A 209 17.95 9.27 10.30
N LEU A 210 17.80 10.14 9.30
CA LEU A 210 17.48 9.75 7.94
C LEU A 210 18.65 9.00 7.31
N ASP A 211 19.87 9.49 7.49
CA ASP A 211 21.08 8.85 6.99
C ASP A 211 21.29 7.45 7.62
N ALA A 212 21.15 7.31 8.93
CA ALA A 212 21.21 6.01 9.63
C ALA A 212 20.09 5.04 9.17
N SER A 213 18.89 5.58 8.92
CA SER A 213 17.78 4.79 8.40
C SER A 213 18.05 4.33 6.97
N MET A 214 18.68 5.16 6.15
CA MET A 214 19.04 4.83 4.76
C MET A 214 20.15 3.80 4.67
N ASP A 215 21.09 3.78 5.59
CA ASP A 215 22.12 2.73 5.66
C ASP A 215 21.48 1.37 5.98
N THR A 216 20.52 1.34 6.89
CA THR A 216 19.72 0.12 7.19
C THR A 216 18.88 -0.30 5.98
N TYR A 217 18.25 0.65 5.28
CA TYR A 217 17.48 0.43 4.07
C TYR A 217 18.35 -0.21 2.98
N ARG A 218 19.53 0.38 2.72
CA ARG A 218 20.49 -0.13 1.74
C ARG A 218 20.93 -1.55 2.08
N GLY A 219 21.31 -1.80 3.33
CA GLY A 219 21.70 -3.13 3.80
C GLY A 219 20.59 -4.15 3.56
N THR A 220 19.34 -3.79 3.86
CA THR A 220 18.18 -4.67 3.66
C THR A 220 17.92 -4.96 2.19
N ALA A 221 17.94 -3.94 1.34
CA ALA A 221 17.69 -4.08 -0.10
C ALA A 221 18.75 -4.98 -0.76
N VAL A 222 20.02 -4.74 -0.50
CA VAL A 222 21.14 -5.55 -1.03
C VAL A 222 21.09 -6.99 -0.50
N TYR A 223 20.74 -7.18 0.77
CA TYR A 223 20.64 -8.51 1.37
C TYR A 223 19.51 -9.35 0.76
N LEU A 224 18.36 -8.73 0.51
CA LEU A 224 17.22 -9.40 -0.10
C LEU A 224 17.49 -9.69 -1.59
N ASP A 225 18.17 -8.80 -2.30
CA ASP A 225 18.57 -9.01 -3.69
C ASP A 225 19.48 -10.25 -3.86
N ARG A 226 20.55 -10.33 -3.06
CA ARG A 226 21.47 -11.47 -3.10
C ARG A 226 20.83 -12.81 -2.78
N LYS A 227 19.79 -12.83 -1.93
CA LYS A 227 19.11 -14.07 -1.52
C LYS A 227 17.94 -14.46 -2.43
N SER A 228 17.40 -13.53 -3.22
CA SER A 228 16.34 -13.84 -4.19
C SER A 228 16.88 -14.45 -5.48
N VAL A 229 18.19 -14.42 -5.68
CA VAL A 229 18.90 -14.99 -6.86
C VAL A 229 19.39 -16.43 -6.63
N VAL A 230 19.25 -16.98 -5.42
CA VAL A 230 19.54 -18.38 -5.05
C VAL A 230 18.25 -19.10 -4.68
#